data_20764a2b2af1064b4fcde8c994f60b3f
#
_entry.id   20764a2b2af1064b4fcde8c994f60b3f
#
_cell.length_a   1.000
_cell.length_b   1.000
_cell.length_c   1.000
_cell.angle_alpha   90.00
_cell.angle_beta   90.00
_cell.angle_gamma   90.00
#
_symmetry.space_group_name_H-M   'P 1'
#
loop_
_entity.id
_entity.type
_entity.pdbx_description
1 polymer ?
#
loop_
_entity_poly.entity_id
_entity_poly.type
_entity_poly.pdbx_seq_one_letter_code
_entity_poly.pdbx_strand_id
1 'polypeptide(L)'
;MPEGGDNYLTPADDQMTMIATALGEPETGKQLIAEVDQAFEQAAAAHPGWKGKTFTAATKTADGWGAYVGGSDRVTFMQNLGFTQNPTIAAMQPDATGFSTSLSAENLDSIDADVVVAFPIFVPTAQLTGDPAFAAVPAVQQNRAVIIDGDLAQAYSLGTTTATQYAIGQLVPKLEQAIGS
;
A
#
# COMPACT_ATOMS: atom_id res chain seq x y z
N MET A 1 -12.87 13.82 15.12
CA MET A 1 -13.06 12.49 14.54
C MET A 1 -14.54 12.20 14.48
N PRO A 2 -15.04 11.47 13.46
CA PRO A 2 -16.41 11.00 13.47
C PRO A 2 -16.66 10.14 14.73
N GLU A 3 -17.82 10.26 15.37
CA GLU A 3 -18.19 9.39 16.48
C GLU A 3 -18.12 7.92 16.03
N GLY A 4 -17.28 7.11 16.68
CA GLY A 4 -17.08 5.71 16.36
C GLY A 4 -16.00 5.42 15.29
N GLY A 5 -15.27 6.43 14.80
CA GLY A 5 -14.16 6.26 13.86
C GLY A 5 -12.88 5.77 14.55
N ASP A 6 -12.23 4.78 13.95
CA ASP A 6 -10.89 4.37 14.35
C ASP A 6 -9.86 5.37 13.80
N ASN A 7 -8.91 5.79 14.64
CA ASN A 7 -7.89 6.80 14.31
C ASN A 7 -7.03 6.46 13.09
N TYR A 8 -6.89 5.17 12.77
CA TYR A 8 -6.01 4.67 11.71
C TYR A 8 -6.74 4.19 10.47
N LEU A 9 -8.09 4.11 10.51
CA LEU A 9 -8.91 3.55 9.45
C LEU A 9 -9.91 4.56 8.87
N THR A 10 -9.76 5.85 9.18
CA THR A 10 -10.57 6.89 8.51
C THR A 10 -10.11 7.01 7.06
N PRO A 11 -11.00 6.79 6.07
CA PRO A 11 -10.63 6.91 4.66
C PRO A 11 -10.03 8.29 4.33
N ALA A 12 -9.07 8.31 3.40
CA ALA A 12 -8.36 9.54 3.02
C ALA A 12 -9.30 10.65 2.54
N ASP A 13 -10.36 10.29 1.79
CA ASP A 13 -11.37 11.23 1.28
C ASP A 13 -12.19 11.85 2.42
N ASP A 14 -12.55 11.05 3.42
CA ASP A 14 -13.27 11.55 4.61
C ASP A 14 -12.36 12.50 5.41
N GLN A 15 -11.08 12.16 5.56
CA GLN A 15 -10.09 13.04 6.21
C GLN A 15 -9.97 14.36 5.45
N MET A 16 -9.81 14.33 4.12
CA MET A 16 -9.71 15.53 3.29
C MET A 16 -11.00 16.37 3.39
N THR A 17 -12.16 15.73 3.32
CA THR A 17 -13.45 16.41 3.45
C THR A 17 -13.60 17.13 4.79
N MET A 18 -13.22 16.47 5.89
CA MET A 18 -13.26 17.08 7.24
C MET A 18 -12.30 18.26 7.34
N ILE A 19 -11.06 18.12 6.86
CA ILE A 19 -10.04 19.17 6.89
C ILE A 19 -10.51 20.39 6.06
N ALA A 20 -10.93 20.16 4.82
CA ALA A 20 -11.38 21.23 3.93
C ALA A 20 -12.62 21.96 4.48
N THR A 21 -13.54 21.22 5.09
CA THR A 21 -14.72 21.82 5.74
C THR A 21 -14.30 22.68 6.92
N ALA A 22 -13.39 22.22 7.77
CA ALA A 22 -12.89 22.96 8.93
C ALA A 22 -12.15 24.25 8.54
N LEU A 23 -11.51 24.25 7.36
CA LEU A 23 -10.81 25.42 6.81
C LEU A 23 -11.73 26.36 6.02
N GLY A 24 -13.00 26.02 5.83
CA GLY A 24 -13.94 26.79 5.01
C GLY A 24 -13.73 26.65 3.50
N GLU A 25 -13.02 25.62 3.06
CA GLU A 25 -12.62 25.34 1.68
C GLU A 25 -13.19 24.02 1.13
N PRO A 26 -14.50 23.72 1.29
CA PRO A 26 -15.04 22.41 0.94
C PRO A 26 -14.94 22.08 -0.56
N GLU A 27 -15.01 23.09 -1.43
CA GLU A 27 -14.89 22.86 -2.89
C GLU A 27 -13.46 22.54 -3.29
N THR A 28 -12.46 23.14 -2.63
CA THR A 28 -11.04 22.81 -2.79
C THR A 28 -10.77 21.35 -2.37
N GLY A 29 -11.38 20.91 -1.27
CA GLY A 29 -11.27 19.51 -0.83
C GLY A 29 -11.83 18.53 -1.85
N LYS A 30 -13.00 18.79 -2.40
CA LYS A 30 -13.62 17.96 -3.45
C LYS A 30 -12.76 17.90 -4.72
N GLN A 31 -12.19 19.04 -5.11
CA GLN A 31 -11.30 19.08 -6.28
C GLN A 31 -10.05 18.22 -6.06
N LEU A 32 -9.40 18.31 -4.90
CA LEU A 32 -8.21 17.52 -4.58
C LEU A 32 -8.50 16.01 -4.54
N ILE A 33 -9.66 15.60 -4.03
CA ILE A 33 -10.10 14.19 -4.07
C ILE A 33 -10.26 13.76 -5.53
N ALA A 34 -11.00 14.52 -6.34
CA ALA A 34 -11.24 14.20 -7.75
C ALA A 34 -9.93 14.11 -8.57
N GLU A 35 -8.92 14.93 -8.26
CA GLU A 35 -7.60 14.87 -8.91
C GLU A 35 -6.87 13.56 -8.58
N VAL A 36 -6.98 13.06 -7.35
CA VAL A 36 -6.42 11.76 -6.95
C VAL A 36 -7.14 10.62 -7.64
N ASP A 37 -8.46 10.62 -7.65
CA ASP A 37 -9.28 9.61 -8.32
C ASP A 37 -8.92 9.54 -9.81
N GLN A 38 -8.83 10.69 -10.47
CA GLN A 38 -8.44 10.76 -11.87
C GLN A 38 -7.03 10.21 -12.12
N ALA A 39 -6.08 10.45 -11.20
CA ALA A 39 -4.74 9.91 -11.32
C ALA A 39 -4.71 8.38 -11.22
N PHE A 40 -5.50 7.78 -10.32
CA PHE A 40 -5.68 6.34 -10.23
C PHE A 40 -6.34 5.76 -11.48
N GLU A 41 -7.43 6.38 -11.95
CA GLU A 41 -8.15 5.95 -13.16
C GLU A 41 -7.22 5.96 -14.38
N GLN A 42 -6.43 7.00 -14.55
CA GLN A 42 -5.45 7.10 -15.65
C GLN A 42 -4.38 6.02 -15.55
N ALA A 43 -3.83 5.77 -14.35
CA ALA A 43 -2.83 4.74 -14.15
C ALA A 43 -3.40 3.34 -14.40
N ALA A 44 -4.59 3.03 -13.89
CA ALA A 44 -5.26 1.75 -14.12
C ALA A 44 -5.63 1.53 -15.59
N ALA A 45 -6.09 2.58 -16.29
CA ALA A 45 -6.42 2.51 -17.71
C ALA A 45 -5.19 2.29 -18.60
N ALA A 46 -4.03 2.84 -18.21
CA ALA A 46 -2.76 2.63 -18.89
C ALA A 46 -2.20 1.20 -18.70
N HIS A 47 -2.63 0.49 -17.65
CA HIS A 47 -2.12 -0.83 -17.29
C HIS A 47 -3.24 -1.86 -17.14
N PRO A 48 -4.01 -2.16 -18.20
CA PRO A 48 -5.16 -3.07 -18.12
C PRO A 48 -4.76 -4.50 -17.72
N GLY A 49 -3.49 -4.87 -17.92
CA GLY A 49 -2.94 -6.15 -17.50
C GLY A 49 -2.79 -6.33 -15.98
N TRP A 50 -2.94 -5.26 -15.19
CA TRP A 50 -2.90 -5.35 -13.72
C TRP A 50 -4.24 -5.75 -13.11
N LYS A 51 -5.32 -5.59 -13.85
CA LYS A 51 -6.67 -5.88 -13.35
C LYS A 51 -6.79 -7.33 -12.91
N GLY A 52 -7.04 -7.50 -11.62
CA GLY A 52 -7.22 -8.80 -10.98
C GLY A 52 -5.92 -9.53 -10.63
N LYS A 53 -4.72 -9.03 -11.00
CA LYS A 53 -3.47 -9.54 -10.45
C LYS A 53 -3.44 -9.34 -8.94
N THR A 54 -2.86 -10.30 -8.24
CA THR A 54 -2.77 -10.27 -6.78
C THR A 54 -1.59 -9.43 -6.32
N PHE A 55 -1.76 -8.76 -5.16
CA PHE A 55 -0.67 -8.04 -4.51
C PHE A 55 -0.61 -8.32 -3.01
N THR A 56 0.57 -8.15 -2.44
CA THR A 56 0.78 -8.04 -0.99
C THR A 56 1.53 -6.75 -0.68
N ALA A 57 1.04 -5.97 0.29
CA ALA A 57 1.77 -4.88 0.91
C ALA A 57 2.40 -5.41 2.20
N ALA A 58 3.73 -5.56 2.22
CA ALA A 58 4.49 -6.13 3.32
C ALA A 58 5.42 -5.10 3.97
N THR A 59 5.72 -5.30 5.25
CA THR A 59 6.63 -4.42 5.98
C THR A 59 7.61 -5.22 6.83
N LYS A 60 8.82 -4.68 6.99
CA LYS A 60 9.85 -5.15 7.93
C LYS A 60 10.04 -4.11 9.02
N THR A 61 9.88 -4.53 10.27
CA THR A 61 10.14 -3.73 11.46
C THR A 61 11.23 -4.38 12.31
N ALA A 62 11.60 -3.75 13.42
CA ALA A 62 12.50 -4.35 14.41
C ALA A 62 11.89 -5.61 15.05
N ASP A 63 10.55 -5.66 15.16
CA ASP A 63 9.84 -6.79 15.77
C ASP A 63 9.59 -7.96 14.81
N GLY A 64 9.86 -7.78 13.51
CA GLY A 64 9.68 -8.83 12.52
C GLY A 64 8.99 -8.36 11.22
N TRP A 65 8.31 -9.29 10.57
CA TRP A 65 7.55 -9.05 9.36
C TRP A 65 6.07 -8.83 9.66
N GLY A 66 5.44 -8.06 8.79
CA GLY A 66 3.99 -7.88 8.78
C GLY A 66 3.46 -7.68 7.37
N ALA A 67 2.17 -7.84 7.21
CA ALA A 67 1.45 -7.50 5.99
C ALA A 67 0.21 -6.66 6.34
N TYR A 68 -0.15 -5.76 5.43
CA TYR A 68 -1.35 -4.94 5.59
C TYR A 68 -2.58 -5.72 5.12
N VAL A 69 -3.66 -5.56 5.88
CA VAL A 69 -4.96 -6.19 5.60
C VAL A 69 -5.97 -5.14 5.12
N GLY A 70 -7.15 -5.57 4.72
CA GLY A 70 -8.20 -4.69 4.21
C GLY A 70 -8.53 -3.53 5.15
N GLY A 71 -8.89 -2.38 4.58
CA GLY A 71 -9.17 -1.14 5.29
C GLY A 71 -7.96 -0.22 5.50
N SER A 72 -6.72 -0.68 5.22
CA SER A 72 -5.56 0.20 5.24
C SER A 72 -5.41 0.97 3.91
N ASP A 73 -4.95 2.24 3.98
CA ASP A 73 -4.70 3.06 2.80
C ASP A 73 -3.74 2.38 1.81
N ARG A 74 -2.79 1.58 2.29
CA ARG A 74 -1.83 0.85 1.46
C ARG A 74 -2.48 -0.23 0.61
N VAL A 75 -3.50 -0.88 1.15
CA VAL A 75 -4.30 -1.86 0.43
C VAL A 75 -5.22 -1.16 -0.57
N THR A 76 -5.91 -0.11 -0.13
CA THR A 76 -6.79 0.70 -0.98
C THR A 76 -6.03 1.30 -2.17
N PHE A 77 -4.80 1.81 -1.94
CA PHE A 77 -3.95 2.34 -3.00
C PHE A 77 -3.73 1.33 -4.15
N MET A 78 -3.37 0.10 -3.82
CA MET A 78 -3.14 -0.94 -4.82
C MET A 78 -4.45 -1.40 -5.49
N GLN A 79 -5.54 -1.43 -4.74
CA GLN A 79 -6.87 -1.75 -5.29
C GLN A 79 -7.33 -0.69 -6.30
N ASN A 80 -7.07 0.59 -6.04
CA ASN A 80 -7.39 1.68 -6.95
C ASN A 80 -6.58 1.60 -8.26
N LEU A 81 -5.40 0.95 -8.24
CA LEU A 81 -4.64 0.61 -9.46
C LEU A 81 -5.16 -0.64 -10.19
N GLY A 82 -6.22 -1.30 -9.67
CA GLY A 82 -6.86 -2.47 -10.29
C GLY A 82 -6.40 -3.83 -9.75
N PHE A 83 -5.47 -3.86 -8.78
CA PHE A 83 -5.01 -5.11 -8.17
C PHE A 83 -6.04 -5.70 -7.20
N THR A 84 -5.92 -7.00 -6.97
CA THR A 84 -6.68 -7.72 -5.95
C THR A 84 -5.74 -8.09 -4.79
N GLN A 85 -6.16 -7.86 -3.56
CA GLN A 85 -5.36 -8.26 -2.42
C GLN A 85 -5.13 -9.78 -2.41
N ASN A 86 -3.90 -10.21 -2.07
CA ASN A 86 -3.56 -11.60 -1.85
C ASN A 86 -4.60 -12.26 -0.91
N PRO A 87 -5.33 -13.29 -1.35
CA PRO A 87 -6.42 -13.88 -0.58
C PRO A 87 -5.94 -14.51 0.73
N THR A 88 -4.71 -15.02 0.78
CA THR A 88 -4.13 -15.57 2.02
C THR A 88 -3.98 -14.47 3.07
N ILE A 89 -3.43 -13.31 2.69
CA ILE A 89 -3.28 -12.17 3.60
C ILE A 89 -4.64 -11.57 3.95
N ALA A 90 -5.54 -11.44 2.97
CA ALA A 90 -6.89 -10.88 3.19
C ALA A 90 -7.73 -11.71 4.18
N ALA A 91 -7.47 -13.01 4.31
CA ALA A 91 -8.15 -13.90 5.25
C ALA A 91 -7.56 -13.90 6.67
N MET A 92 -6.39 -13.26 6.86
CA MET A 92 -5.77 -13.17 8.19
C MET A 92 -6.50 -12.18 9.08
N GLN A 93 -6.54 -12.50 10.36
CA GLN A 93 -7.08 -11.56 11.35
C GLN A 93 -6.09 -10.42 11.57
N PRO A 94 -6.55 -9.16 11.57
CA PRO A 94 -5.70 -8.04 11.91
C PRO A 94 -5.21 -8.14 13.36
N ASP A 95 -4.05 -7.57 13.61
CA ASP A 95 -3.53 -7.36 14.95
C ASP A 95 -4.29 -6.24 15.69
N ALA A 96 -3.79 -5.82 16.86
CA ALA A 96 -4.43 -4.78 17.67
C ALA A 96 -4.51 -3.41 16.96
N THR A 97 -3.79 -3.21 15.85
CA THR A 97 -3.86 -1.97 15.04
C THR A 97 -5.09 -1.94 14.13
N GLY A 98 -5.68 -3.09 13.83
CA GLY A 98 -6.85 -3.22 12.95
C GLY A 98 -6.54 -3.20 11.45
N PHE A 99 -5.28 -2.91 11.04
CA PHE A 99 -4.91 -2.72 9.64
C PHE A 99 -3.73 -3.56 9.17
N SER A 100 -3.07 -4.29 10.07
CA SER A 100 -1.92 -5.15 9.75
C SER A 100 -2.01 -6.49 10.47
N THR A 101 -1.23 -7.45 10.02
CA THR A 101 -1.04 -8.74 10.67
C THR A 101 0.46 -9.04 10.78
N SER A 102 0.87 -9.66 11.89
CA SER A 102 2.25 -10.09 12.08
C SER A 102 2.50 -11.44 11.39
N LEU A 103 3.67 -11.56 10.77
CA LEU A 103 4.09 -12.77 10.06
C LEU A 103 5.39 -13.31 10.69
N SER A 104 5.42 -14.62 10.98
CA SER A 104 6.67 -15.28 11.35
C SER A 104 7.55 -15.47 10.10
N ALA A 105 8.86 -15.57 10.30
CA ALA A 105 9.79 -15.86 9.21
C ALA A 105 9.50 -17.20 8.51
N GLU A 106 8.94 -18.17 9.24
CA GLU A 106 8.57 -19.48 8.71
C GLU A 106 7.33 -19.43 7.80
N ASN A 107 6.47 -18.42 7.98
CA ASN A 107 5.24 -18.23 7.21
C ASN A 107 5.35 -17.04 6.22
N LEU A 108 6.55 -16.57 5.96
CA LEU A 108 6.73 -15.39 5.10
C LEU A 108 6.40 -15.68 3.63
N ASP A 109 6.41 -16.94 3.22
CA ASP A 109 5.93 -17.38 1.90
C ASP A 109 4.46 -17.01 1.64
N SER A 110 3.67 -16.80 2.70
CA SER A 110 2.28 -16.32 2.59
C SER A 110 2.13 -14.97 1.89
N ILE A 111 3.20 -14.14 1.85
CA ILE A 111 3.17 -12.86 1.11
C ILE A 111 3.30 -13.03 -0.40
N ASP A 112 3.58 -14.24 -0.92
CA ASP A 112 3.74 -14.46 -2.36
C ASP A 112 2.46 -14.07 -3.12
N ALA A 113 2.65 -13.27 -4.16
CA ALA A 113 1.57 -12.72 -5.00
C ALA A 113 2.12 -12.40 -6.39
N ASP A 114 1.28 -11.95 -7.32
CA ASP A 114 1.74 -11.47 -8.63
C ASP A 114 2.72 -10.30 -8.49
N VAL A 115 2.52 -9.46 -7.47
CA VAL A 115 3.49 -8.44 -7.05
C VAL A 115 3.51 -8.28 -5.53
N VAL A 116 4.70 -8.06 -4.96
CA VAL A 116 4.88 -7.73 -3.54
C VAL A 116 5.47 -6.32 -3.44
N VAL A 117 4.77 -5.41 -2.77
CA VAL A 117 5.32 -4.10 -2.38
C VAL A 117 5.81 -4.21 -0.95
N ALA A 118 7.12 -4.07 -0.74
CA ALA A 118 7.73 -4.25 0.58
C ALA A 118 8.53 -3.01 1.00
N PHE A 119 8.46 -2.64 2.28
CA PHE A 119 9.17 -1.48 2.81
C PHE A 119 9.58 -1.65 4.28
N PRO A 120 10.73 -1.05 4.67
CA PRO A 120 11.17 -1.04 6.06
C PRO A 120 10.46 0.05 6.85
N ILE A 121 10.15 -0.20 8.12
CA ILE A 121 9.69 0.81 9.09
C ILE A 121 10.68 0.83 10.26
N PHE A 122 11.36 1.97 10.44
CA PHE A 122 12.36 2.22 11.48
C PHE A 122 13.53 1.24 11.51
N VAL A 123 13.75 0.52 10.42
CA VAL A 123 14.94 -0.33 10.22
C VAL A 123 15.57 0.01 8.85
N PRO A 124 16.88 -0.21 8.67
CA PRO A 124 17.52 -0.03 7.37
C PRO A 124 16.95 -0.94 6.29
N THR A 125 16.84 -0.46 5.06
CA THR A 125 16.41 -1.26 3.90
C THR A 125 17.23 -2.53 3.73
N ALA A 126 18.52 -2.50 4.10
CA ALA A 126 19.40 -3.67 4.07
C ALA A 126 18.94 -4.82 4.99
N GLN A 127 18.21 -4.55 6.06
CA GLN A 127 17.63 -5.60 6.90
C GLN A 127 16.45 -6.31 6.22
N LEU A 128 15.73 -5.62 5.36
CA LEU A 128 14.66 -6.19 4.55
C LEU A 128 15.26 -7.02 3.41
N THR A 129 16.15 -6.42 2.62
CA THR A 129 16.73 -7.07 1.43
C THR A 129 17.70 -8.20 1.77
N GLY A 130 18.34 -8.16 2.93
CA GLY A 130 19.24 -9.19 3.43
C GLY A 130 18.56 -10.32 4.22
N ASP A 131 17.25 -10.27 4.41
CA ASP A 131 16.52 -11.30 5.15
C ASP A 131 16.37 -12.58 4.30
N PRO A 132 16.91 -13.72 4.74
CA PRO A 132 16.89 -14.96 3.96
C PRO A 132 15.47 -15.51 3.76
N ALA A 133 14.54 -15.27 4.70
CA ALA A 133 13.15 -15.69 4.53
C ALA A 133 12.47 -14.86 3.43
N PHE A 134 12.76 -13.56 3.36
CA PHE A 134 12.27 -12.71 2.26
C PHE A 134 12.86 -13.11 0.91
N ALA A 135 14.16 -13.39 0.86
CA ALA A 135 14.83 -13.84 -0.35
C ALA A 135 14.29 -15.20 -0.87
N ALA A 136 13.67 -16.01 -0.02
CA ALA A 136 13.08 -17.29 -0.38
C ALA A 136 11.65 -17.16 -0.98
N VAL A 137 11.00 -16.01 -0.82
CA VAL A 137 9.65 -15.78 -1.38
C VAL A 137 9.68 -15.84 -2.91
N PRO A 138 8.80 -16.61 -3.58
CA PRO A 138 8.83 -16.77 -5.03
C PRO A 138 8.73 -15.44 -5.81
N ALA A 139 7.92 -14.49 -5.36
CA ALA A 139 7.85 -13.16 -5.97
C ALA A 139 9.19 -12.44 -5.94
N VAL A 140 9.98 -12.57 -4.85
CA VAL A 140 11.32 -11.98 -4.73
C VAL A 140 12.30 -12.64 -5.70
N GLN A 141 12.32 -13.98 -5.73
CA GLN A 141 13.18 -14.75 -6.63
C GLN A 141 12.91 -14.47 -8.12
N GLN A 142 11.67 -14.13 -8.45
CA GLN A 142 11.21 -13.82 -9.81
C GLN A 142 11.24 -12.32 -10.13
N ASN A 143 11.88 -11.49 -9.29
CA ASN A 143 11.94 -10.03 -9.44
C ASN A 143 10.58 -9.33 -9.51
N ARG A 144 9.54 -9.90 -8.88
CA ARG A 144 8.19 -9.34 -8.77
C ARG A 144 7.97 -8.63 -7.43
N ALA A 145 9.04 -8.38 -6.67
CA ALA A 145 9.00 -7.60 -5.44
C ALA A 145 9.51 -6.17 -5.71
N VAL A 146 8.68 -5.19 -5.42
CA VAL A 146 9.00 -3.76 -5.48
C VAL A 146 9.34 -3.31 -4.07
N ILE A 147 10.62 -3.01 -3.83
CA ILE A 147 11.09 -2.49 -2.55
C ILE A 147 11.07 -0.98 -2.62
N ILE A 148 10.36 -0.36 -1.67
CA ILE A 148 10.28 1.09 -1.54
C ILE A 148 10.81 1.52 -0.17
N ASP A 149 11.41 2.70 -0.11
CA ASP A 149 11.92 3.29 1.13
C ASP A 149 11.86 4.82 1.07
N GLY A 150 12.37 5.50 2.10
CA GLY A 150 12.43 6.95 2.15
C GLY A 150 11.09 7.63 1.90
N ASP A 151 11.12 8.68 1.07
CA ASP A 151 9.95 9.51 0.78
C ASP A 151 8.82 8.73 0.11
N LEU A 152 9.15 7.75 -0.74
CA LEU A 152 8.13 6.94 -1.41
C LEU A 152 7.39 6.04 -0.41
N ALA A 153 8.09 5.40 0.51
CA ALA A 153 7.46 4.58 1.53
C ALA A 153 6.58 5.41 2.48
N GLN A 154 7.01 6.63 2.80
CA GLN A 154 6.21 7.57 3.57
C GLN A 154 4.96 8.02 2.81
N ALA A 155 5.11 8.43 1.55
CA ALA A 155 4.01 8.88 0.72
C ALA A 155 2.95 7.78 0.50
N TYR A 156 3.40 6.55 0.23
CA TYR A 156 2.54 5.36 0.11
C TYR A 156 1.76 5.06 1.41
N SER A 157 2.27 5.53 2.54
CA SER A 157 1.72 5.25 3.87
C SER A 157 0.79 6.33 4.42
N LEU A 158 0.86 7.56 3.89
CA LEU A 158 0.22 8.73 4.50
C LEU A 158 -1.22 8.97 4.04
N GLY A 159 -1.61 8.51 2.86
CA GLY A 159 -2.97 8.67 2.32
C GLY A 159 -3.41 10.12 2.03
N THR A 160 -2.55 11.15 2.21
CA THR A 160 -2.92 12.52 1.84
C THR A 160 -2.92 12.70 0.32
N THR A 161 -3.74 13.61 -0.20
CA THR A 161 -3.88 13.81 -1.66
C THR A 161 -2.54 14.05 -2.36
N THR A 162 -1.68 14.94 -1.83
CA THR A 162 -0.36 15.21 -2.39
C THR A 162 0.58 14.01 -2.28
N ALA A 163 0.58 13.30 -1.15
CA ALA A 163 1.40 12.10 -0.98
C ALA A 163 0.95 10.99 -1.92
N THR A 164 -0.37 10.81 -2.09
CA THR A 164 -0.93 9.79 -2.99
C THR A 164 -0.56 10.08 -4.45
N GLN A 165 -0.67 11.31 -4.92
CA GLN A 165 -0.24 11.71 -6.27
C GLN A 165 1.25 11.45 -6.50
N TYR A 166 2.10 11.80 -5.51
CA TYR A 166 3.53 11.51 -5.56
C TYR A 166 3.78 10.00 -5.60
N ALA A 167 3.10 9.23 -4.74
CA ALA A 167 3.25 7.78 -4.69
C ALA A 167 2.82 7.11 -6.02
N ILE A 168 1.72 7.54 -6.65
CA ILE A 168 1.32 7.08 -7.99
C ILE A 168 2.45 7.32 -8.99
N GLY A 169 2.96 8.55 -9.06
CA GLY A 169 4.01 8.92 -10.00
C GLY A 169 5.33 8.15 -9.83
N GLN A 170 5.64 7.69 -8.61
CA GLN A 170 6.89 6.99 -8.32
C GLN A 170 6.73 5.46 -8.29
N LEU A 171 5.59 4.95 -7.83
CA LEU A 171 5.39 3.51 -7.68
C LEU A 171 4.95 2.84 -8.99
N VAL A 172 4.09 3.50 -9.78
CA VAL A 172 3.60 2.94 -11.06
C VAL A 172 4.74 2.51 -11.99
N PRO A 173 5.79 3.32 -12.25
CA PRO A 173 6.90 2.87 -13.10
C PRO A 173 7.68 1.68 -12.52
N LYS A 174 7.74 1.55 -11.19
CA LYS A 174 8.39 0.40 -10.55
C LYS A 174 7.55 -0.88 -10.65
N LEU A 175 6.23 -0.76 -10.55
CA LEU A 175 5.30 -1.87 -10.78
C LEU A 175 5.38 -2.34 -12.24
N GLU A 176 5.41 -1.40 -13.20
CA GLU A 176 5.57 -1.69 -14.63
C GLU A 176 6.88 -2.44 -14.90
N GLN A 177 7.98 -2.01 -14.28
CA GLN A 177 9.26 -2.70 -14.40
C GLN A 177 9.23 -4.14 -13.83
N ALA A 178 8.49 -4.36 -12.75
CA ALA A 178 8.43 -5.65 -12.06
C ALA A 178 7.51 -6.66 -12.76
N ILE A 179 6.37 -6.23 -13.30
CA ILE A 179 5.31 -7.13 -13.78
C ILE A 179 4.74 -6.78 -15.17
N GLY A 180 5.33 -5.80 -15.84
CA GLY A 180 4.84 -5.31 -17.14
C GLY A 180 3.55 -4.46 -17.04
N SER A 181 3.05 -4.09 -18.20
CA SER A 181 1.83 -3.26 -18.33
C SER A 181 0.56 -4.08 -18.28
#